data_7d4b9c8a29a0dd83bf4f7a4306ee4ac1
#
_entry.id   7d4b9c8a29a0dd83bf4f7a4306ee4ac1
#
_cell.length_a   1.000
_cell.length_b   1.000
_cell.length_c   1.000
_cell.angle_alpha   90.00
_cell.angle_beta   90.00
_cell.angle_gamma   90.00
#
_symmetry.space_group_name_H-M   'P 1'
#
loop_
_entity.id
_entity.type
_entity.pdbx_description
1 polymer ?
#
loop_
_entity_poly.entity_id
_entity_poly.type
_entity_poly.pdbx_seq_one_letter_code
_entity_poly.pdbx_strand_id
1 'polypeptide(L)'
;MTKTNTANTLAECQALDQEDPLRSLRDLFQVPESMIYLDGNSLGVLPKATPTRVAAAVTKEWGQDLIQSWNSAGWFQMPLQVGNKIARLIGAKDNEVVAADSTSINLFKVLSAALSIAQADHPEKKVILSELTNFPTDLYIAEALCKERGFSLKLVEAEALQTALQQDVAVLMLTHVNYRTGAMLNMKAMTALAHSVGALTVWDLAHSAGAVPVDLNDSQADFAVGCGYKYLNGGPGAPAFVWVHPKYTDRYWQPLSGWWGHAAPFEFTPDYKPASGITRYQCGTQPILSLAALDTALDAFLEAEKLGGMQALRRKSLALTGLFMHLVQTQLAGDGFDIATPLEDDLRGSQISLTRSEGAYAIVQAMIARNVIGDFRAGDGKSQPDILRFGLTPLYTRFVDVWYAVQHLKEVMDSGEWQQPHFSQKNTVT
;
A
#
# COMPACT_ATOMS: atom_id res chain seq x y z
N MET A 1 5.45 25.39 4.51
CA MET A 1 4.93 25.56 3.12
C MET A 1 6.04 25.16 2.18
N THR A 2 6.00 23.95 1.66
CA THR A 2 6.85 23.52 0.54
C THR A 2 6.47 24.35 -0.67
N LYS A 3 7.45 25.00 -1.34
CA LYS A 3 7.22 25.69 -2.61
C LYS A 3 6.63 24.64 -3.56
N THR A 4 5.39 24.79 -3.97
CA THR A 4 4.77 24.00 -5.02
C THR A 4 5.64 24.18 -6.25
N ASN A 5 6.22 23.08 -6.75
CA ASN A 5 7.01 23.13 -7.98
C ASN A 5 6.06 23.53 -9.13
N THR A 6 6.24 24.72 -9.63
CA THR A 6 5.44 25.32 -10.73
C THR A 6 6.19 25.25 -12.06
N ALA A 7 7.01 24.21 -12.26
CA ALA A 7 7.71 23.98 -13.51
C ALA A 7 6.70 23.78 -14.66
N ASN A 8 6.89 24.53 -15.75
CA ASN A 8 6.02 24.50 -16.91
C ASN A 8 6.74 24.03 -18.18
N THR A 9 8.04 23.79 -18.10
CA THR A 9 8.89 23.41 -19.22
C THR A 9 9.72 22.19 -18.94
N LEU A 10 10.11 21.49 -20.00
CA LEU A 10 11.02 20.33 -19.88
C LEU A 10 12.35 20.72 -19.23
N ALA A 11 12.89 21.88 -19.57
CA ALA A 11 14.18 22.37 -19.04
C ALA A 11 14.12 22.56 -17.51
N GLU A 12 13.02 23.10 -17.00
CA GLU A 12 12.80 23.24 -15.55
C GLU A 12 12.69 21.87 -14.86
N CYS A 13 11.98 20.90 -15.45
CA CYS A 13 11.89 19.55 -14.92
C CYS A 13 13.25 18.84 -14.94
N GLN A 14 14.07 19.04 -15.98
CA GLN A 14 15.43 18.53 -16.05
C GLN A 14 16.32 19.13 -14.94
N ALA A 15 16.18 20.42 -14.65
CA ALA A 15 16.90 21.06 -13.55
C ALA A 15 16.49 20.48 -12.19
N LEU A 16 15.19 20.24 -11.96
CA LEU A 16 14.68 19.58 -10.75
C LEU A 16 15.25 18.16 -10.58
N ASP A 17 15.35 17.38 -11.66
CA ASP A 17 15.96 16.05 -11.61
C ASP A 17 17.46 16.10 -11.26
N GLN A 18 18.16 17.14 -11.73
CA GLN A 18 19.59 17.34 -11.41
C GLN A 18 19.81 17.72 -9.94
N GLU A 19 18.89 18.50 -9.38
CA GLU A 19 18.93 18.95 -8.00
C GLU A 19 18.35 17.91 -7.01
N ASP A 20 17.68 16.85 -7.50
CA ASP A 20 17.06 15.82 -6.66
C ASP A 20 18.11 15.02 -5.88
N PRO A 21 18.13 15.13 -4.55
CA PRO A 21 19.08 14.38 -3.72
C PRO A 21 18.83 12.85 -3.76
N LEU A 22 17.63 12.43 -4.19
CA LEU A 22 17.23 11.02 -4.27
C LEU A 22 17.44 10.43 -5.68
N ARG A 23 17.99 11.18 -6.64
CA ARG A 23 18.10 10.75 -8.04
C ARG A 23 18.83 9.41 -8.23
N SER A 24 19.84 9.14 -7.40
CA SER A 24 20.62 7.90 -7.47
C SER A 24 19.83 6.65 -7.08
N LEU A 25 18.72 6.78 -6.35
CA LEU A 25 17.89 5.63 -5.97
C LEU A 25 17.26 4.95 -7.19
N ARG A 26 16.97 5.70 -8.27
CA ARG A 26 16.44 5.13 -9.51
C ARG A 26 17.38 4.08 -10.10
N ASP A 27 18.70 4.23 -9.92
CA ASP A 27 19.70 3.29 -10.44
C ASP A 27 19.60 1.90 -9.80
N LEU A 28 18.92 1.77 -8.66
CA LEU A 28 18.62 0.50 -8.00
C LEU A 28 17.53 -0.31 -8.72
N PHE A 29 16.77 0.32 -9.60
CA PHE A 29 15.60 -0.29 -10.26
C PHE A 29 15.81 -0.48 -11.76
N GLN A 30 15.14 -1.49 -12.32
CA GLN A 30 15.10 -1.76 -13.74
C GLN A 30 13.84 -1.16 -14.37
N VAL A 31 13.86 0.16 -14.58
CA VAL A 31 12.80 0.84 -15.34
C VAL A 31 13.17 0.82 -16.81
N PRO A 32 12.32 0.27 -17.72
CA PRO A 32 12.60 0.32 -19.16
C PRO A 32 12.77 1.76 -19.66
N GLU A 33 13.80 2.03 -20.47
CA GLU A 33 14.13 3.40 -20.91
C GLU A 33 13.01 4.08 -21.71
N SER A 34 12.27 3.31 -22.51
CA SER A 34 11.15 3.80 -23.32
C SER A 34 9.83 3.92 -22.58
N MET A 35 9.80 3.63 -21.25
CA MET A 35 8.58 3.56 -20.48
C MET A 35 8.53 4.62 -19.39
N ILE A 36 7.42 5.31 -19.29
CA ILE A 36 7.06 6.13 -18.14
C ILE A 36 6.12 5.32 -17.27
N TYR A 37 6.64 4.81 -16.14
CA TYR A 37 5.89 3.92 -15.26
C TYR A 37 5.32 4.68 -14.06
N LEU A 38 4.01 4.90 -14.09
CA LEU A 38 3.23 5.60 -13.06
C LEU A 38 2.14 4.69 -12.45
N ASP A 39 2.48 3.40 -12.25
CA ASP A 39 1.57 2.44 -11.63
C ASP A 39 2.23 1.65 -10.49
N GLY A 40 3.19 2.27 -9.79
CA GLY A 40 3.83 1.69 -8.60
C GLY A 40 2.89 1.45 -7.43
N ASN A 41 1.71 2.06 -7.46
CA ASN A 41 0.61 1.83 -6.52
C ASN A 41 -0.22 0.56 -6.85
N SER A 42 0.04 -0.10 -7.99
CA SER A 42 -0.52 -1.41 -8.35
C SER A 42 0.54 -2.50 -8.32
N LEU A 43 1.72 -2.25 -8.90
CA LEU A 43 2.88 -3.13 -8.85
C LEU A 43 4.16 -2.30 -8.83
N GLY A 44 5.04 -2.57 -7.88
CA GLY A 44 6.36 -1.93 -7.82
C GLY A 44 7.31 -2.41 -8.92
N VAL A 45 8.29 -1.57 -9.26
CA VAL A 45 9.31 -1.86 -10.28
C VAL A 45 10.36 -2.84 -9.74
N LEU A 46 10.88 -3.69 -10.61
CA LEU A 46 11.90 -4.69 -10.28
C LEU A 46 13.20 -4.03 -9.77
N PRO A 47 13.64 -4.31 -8.53
CA PRO A 47 14.98 -3.95 -8.10
C PRO A 47 16.06 -4.79 -8.82
N LYS A 48 17.12 -4.17 -9.27
CA LYS A 48 18.19 -4.83 -10.06
C LYS A 48 18.89 -5.98 -9.31
N ALA A 49 18.92 -5.95 -8.00
CA ALA A 49 19.53 -7.01 -7.19
C ALA A 49 18.64 -8.26 -7.04
N THR A 50 17.33 -8.12 -7.23
CA THR A 50 16.34 -9.19 -7.01
C THR A 50 16.59 -10.44 -7.86
N PRO A 51 16.87 -10.37 -9.19
CA PRO A 51 17.12 -11.56 -9.99
C PRO A 51 18.28 -12.40 -9.46
N THR A 52 19.39 -11.78 -9.07
CA THR A 52 20.56 -12.49 -8.52
C THR A 52 20.22 -13.13 -7.17
N ARG A 53 19.49 -12.43 -6.29
CA ARG A 53 19.09 -12.97 -4.98
C ARG A 53 18.13 -14.16 -5.11
N VAL A 54 17.14 -14.06 -5.98
CA VAL A 54 16.18 -15.16 -6.23
C VAL A 54 16.87 -16.35 -6.92
N ALA A 55 17.77 -16.08 -7.88
CA ALA A 55 18.57 -17.14 -8.50
C ALA A 55 19.43 -17.88 -7.47
N ALA A 56 20.05 -17.18 -6.52
CA ALA A 56 20.80 -17.80 -5.43
C ALA A 56 19.89 -18.67 -4.53
N ALA A 57 18.70 -18.18 -4.19
CA ALA A 57 17.72 -18.94 -3.41
C ALA A 57 17.30 -20.25 -4.14
N VAL A 58 17.16 -20.21 -5.47
CA VAL A 58 16.78 -21.38 -6.26
C VAL A 58 17.96 -22.34 -6.45
N THR A 59 19.11 -21.83 -6.90
CA THR A 59 20.21 -22.68 -7.37
C THR A 59 21.10 -23.21 -6.27
N LYS A 60 21.36 -22.38 -5.23
CA LYS A 60 22.20 -22.76 -4.10
C LYS A 60 21.38 -23.22 -2.91
N GLU A 61 20.55 -22.34 -2.36
CA GLU A 61 19.86 -22.62 -1.10
C GLU A 61 18.90 -23.80 -1.26
N TRP A 62 18.04 -23.77 -2.28
CA TRP A 62 17.16 -24.90 -2.56
C TRP A 62 17.87 -26.03 -3.33
N GLY A 63 18.60 -25.72 -4.41
CA GLY A 63 19.14 -26.73 -5.33
C GLY A 63 20.31 -27.53 -4.76
N GLN A 64 21.10 -26.99 -3.85
CA GLN A 64 22.28 -27.63 -3.27
C GLN A 64 22.14 -27.90 -1.77
N ASP A 65 21.76 -26.87 -0.99
CA ASP A 65 21.72 -26.95 0.47
C ASP A 65 20.43 -27.62 0.99
N LEU A 66 19.35 -27.66 0.16
CA LEU A 66 18.09 -28.37 0.42
C LEU A 66 17.50 -27.97 1.79
N ILE A 67 17.16 -28.98 2.63
CA ILE A 67 16.55 -28.77 3.93
C ILE A 67 17.44 -28.00 4.92
N GLN A 68 18.75 -28.01 4.72
CA GLN A 68 19.70 -27.31 5.59
C GLN A 68 19.52 -25.80 5.53
N SER A 69 18.97 -25.27 4.42
CA SER A 69 18.74 -23.84 4.21
C SER A 69 17.76 -23.20 5.18
N TRP A 70 16.94 -24.00 5.87
CA TRP A 70 16.15 -23.48 7.00
C TRP A 70 17.03 -22.79 8.04
N ASN A 71 18.24 -23.34 8.28
CA ASN A 71 19.23 -22.79 9.20
C ASN A 71 20.30 -21.98 8.46
N SER A 72 20.97 -22.57 7.46
CA SER A 72 22.14 -21.99 6.82
C SER A 72 21.85 -20.72 6.00
N ALA A 73 20.66 -20.63 5.38
CA ALA A 73 20.19 -19.46 4.65
C ALA A 73 19.19 -18.61 5.46
N GLY A 74 18.89 -18.99 6.70
CA GLY A 74 18.04 -18.21 7.59
C GLY A 74 16.55 -18.20 7.22
N TRP A 75 16.06 -19.16 6.43
CA TRP A 75 14.68 -19.17 5.95
C TRP A 75 13.65 -19.12 7.09
N PHE A 76 13.97 -19.78 8.23
CA PHE A 76 13.06 -19.78 9.37
C PHE A 76 12.86 -18.39 9.97
N GLN A 77 13.89 -17.56 9.97
CA GLN A 77 13.87 -16.20 10.52
C GLN A 77 13.47 -15.13 9.50
N MET A 78 13.49 -15.46 8.22
CA MET A 78 13.27 -14.51 7.12
C MET A 78 11.97 -13.70 7.25
N PRO A 79 10.81 -14.27 7.63
CA PRO A 79 9.58 -13.49 7.80
C PRO A 79 9.72 -12.36 8.83
N LEU A 80 10.44 -12.60 9.91
CA LEU A 80 10.68 -11.61 10.95
C LEU A 80 11.76 -10.59 10.55
N GLN A 81 12.83 -11.04 9.86
CA GLN A 81 13.87 -10.17 9.35
C GLN A 81 13.31 -9.17 8.33
N VAL A 82 12.49 -9.65 7.39
CA VAL A 82 11.77 -8.79 6.43
C VAL A 82 10.80 -7.87 7.16
N GLY A 83 10.08 -8.39 8.16
CA GLY A 83 9.22 -7.61 9.03
C GLY A 83 9.96 -6.46 9.73
N ASN A 84 11.18 -6.69 10.21
CA ASN A 84 12.01 -5.64 10.84
C ASN A 84 12.42 -4.53 9.87
N LYS A 85 12.69 -4.86 8.60
CA LYS A 85 12.92 -3.83 7.58
C LYS A 85 11.65 -2.99 7.33
N ILE A 86 10.48 -3.65 7.27
CA ILE A 86 9.19 -2.95 7.10
C ILE A 86 8.87 -2.10 8.33
N ALA A 87 9.16 -2.58 9.54
CA ALA A 87 8.91 -1.87 10.79
C ALA A 87 9.49 -0.45 10.78
N ARG A 88 10.69 -0.27 10.21
CA ARG A 88 11.36 1.03 10.07
C ARG A 88 10.57 2.03 9.21
N LEU A 89 9.76 1.53 8.27
CA LEU A 89 8.98 2.35 7.34
C LEU A 89 7.62 2.76 7.90
N ILE A 90 7.13 2.05 8.92
CA ILE A 90 5.79 2.23 9.47
C ILE A 90 5.78 2.66 10.95
N GLY A 91 6.95 3.09 11.47
CA GLY A 91 7.07 3.56 12.86
C GLY A 91 6.82 2.46 13.91
N ALA A 92 7.13 1.22 13.56
CA ALA A 92 7.14 0.08 14.46
C ALA A 92 8.55 -0.25 14.93
N LYS A 93 8.68 -1.05 15.98
CA LYS A 93 9.97 -1.51 16.50
C LYS A 93 10.32 -2.88 15.94
N ASP A 94 11.59 -3.27 16.11
CA ASP A 94 12.03 -4.63 15.80
C ASP A 94 11.17 -5.67 16.54
N ASN A 95 10.83 -6.74 15.81
CA ASN A 95 9.98 -7.83 16.27
C ASN A 95 8.51 -7.46 16.54
N GLU A 96 8.04 -6.33 16.05
CA GLU A 96 6.61 -5.97 16.07
C GLU A 96 5.90 -6.25 14.73
N VAL A 97 6.66 -6.56 13.68
CA VAL A 97 6.14 -6.81 12.32
C VAL A 97 6.57 -8.18 11.84
N VAL A 98 5.70 -8.90 11.16
CA VAL A 98 6.03 -10.13 10.44
C VAL A 98 5.54 -10.04 8.99
N ALA A 99 6.40 -10.42 8.05
CA ALA A 99 6.02 -10.56 6.65
C ALA A 99 5.44 -11.97 6.42
N ALA A 100 4.18 -12.05 6.06
CA ALA A 100 3.46 -13.33 5.92
C ALA A 100 2.25 -13.18 5.00
N ASP A 101 1.86 -14.26 4.37
CA ASP A 101 0.60 -14.43 3.66
C ASP A 101 0.25 -13.29 2.67
N SER A 102 -1.04 -13.06 2.41
CA SER A 102 -1.57 -11.91 1.66
C SER A 102 -2.24 -10.91 2.60
N THR A 103 -2.47 -9.67 2.11
CA THR A 103 -3.20 -8.64 2.85
C THR A 103 -4.57 -9.15 3.30
N SER A 104 -5.28 -9.87 2.43
CA SER A 104 -6.61 -10.44 2.74
C SER A 104 -6.55 -11.44 3.92
N ILE A 105 -5.59 -12.36 3.91
CA ILE A 105 -5.41 -13.33 4.98
C ILE A 105 -5.00 -12.63 6.27
N ASN A 106 -4.10 -11.67 6.19
CA ASN A 106 -3.64 -10.90 7.35
C ASN A 106 -4.76 -10.05 7.94
N LEU A 107 -5.59 -9.43 7.09
CA LEU A 107 -6.76 -8.69 7.56
C LEU A 107 -7.74 -9.60 8.29
N PHE A 108 -8.02 -10.79 7.75
CA PHE A 108 -8.86 -11.78 8.43
C PHE A 108 -8.33 -12.13 9.83
N LYS A 109 -7.01 -12.30 9.97
CA LYS A 109 -6.38 -12.61 11.27
C LYS A 109 -6.51 -11.45 12.26
N VAL A 110 -6.13 -10.24 11.86
CA VAL A 110 -6.13 -9.09 12.79
C VAL A 110 -7.55 -8.64 13.11
N LEU A 111 -8.46 -8.67 12.16
CA LEU A 111 -9.86 -8.33 12.40
C LEU A 111 -10.52 -9.36 13.33
N SER A 112 -10.23 -10.65 13.12
CA SER A 112 -10.67 -11.71 14.06
C SER A 112 -10.18 -11.48 15.48
N ALA A 113 -8.92 -11.07 15.64
CA ALA A 113 -8.35 -10.75 16.95
C ALA A 113 -9.01 -9.50 17.55
N ALA A 114 -9.15 -8.43 16.77
CA ALA A 114 -9.79 -7.18 17.21
C ALA A 114 -11.23 -7.41 17.68
N LEU A 115 -12.03 -8.18 16.93
CA LEU A 115 -13.40 -8.51 17.30
C LEU A 115 -13.48 -9.34 18.58
N SER A 116 -12.57 -10.30 18.76
CA SER A 116 -12.54 -11.13 19.98
C SER A 116 -12.13 -10.32 21.20
N ILE A 117 -11.18 -9.41 21.07
CA ILE A 117 -10.76 -8.50 22.14
C ILE A 117 -11.90 -7.53 22.47
N ALA A 118 -12.51 -6.89 21.45
CA ALA A 118 -13.64 -6.00 21.65
C ALA A 118 -14.82 -6.71 22.32
N GLN A 119 -15.13 -7.94 21.92
CA GLN A 119 -16.21 -8.72 22.55
C GLN A 119 -15.92 -9.09 24.00
N ALA A 120 -14.66 -9.32 24.37
CA ALA A 120 -14.25 -9.60 25.74
C ALA A 120 -14.30 -8.35 26.63
N ASP A 121 -13.83 -7.21 26.10
CA ASP A 121 -13.72 -5.96 26.84
C ASP A 121 -15.04 -5.15 26.85
N HIS A 122 -15.82 -5.21 25.76
CA HIS A 122 -17.02 -4.41 25.50
C HIS A 122 -18.07 -5.24 24.73
N PRO A 123 -18.72 -6.23 25.37
CA PRO A 123 -19.63 -7.18 24.71
C PRO A 123 -20.87 -6.50 24.09
N GLU A 124 -21.20 -5.30 24.52
CA GLU A 124 -22.29 -4.47 24.00
C GLU A 124 -22.00 -3.86 22.63
N LYS A 125 -20.72 -3.68 22.27
CA LYS A 125 -20.30 -3.11 20.99
C LYS A 125 -20.35 -4.15 19.88
N LYS A 126 -21.08 -3.85 18.80
CA LYS A 126 -21.37 -4.82 17.74
C LYS A 126 -21.17 -4.28 16.32
N VAL A 127 -20.58 -3.09 16.19
CA VAL A 127 -20.40 -2.46 14.88
C VAL A 127 -18.94 -2.43 14.47
N ILE A 128 -18.64 -2.88 13.25
CA ILE A 128 -17.44 -2.48 12.52
C ILE A 128 -17.82 -1.27 11.68
N LEU A 129 -17.13 -0.15 11.89
CA LEU A 129 -17.28 1.06 11.07
C LEU A 129 -16.18 1.12 10.03
N SER A 130 -16.54 1.39 8.77
CA SER A 130 -15.59 1.60 7.69
C SER A 130 -16.08 2.65 6.69
N GLU A 131 -15.17 3.10 5.84
CA GLU A 131 -15.48 3.99 4.72
C GLU A 131 -16.15 3.20 3.58
N LEU A 132 -17.17 3.80 2.94
CA LEU A 132 -17.91 3.19 1.83
C LEU A 132 -16.99 2.88 0.62
N THR A 133 -15.98 3.70 0.40
CA THR A 133 -15.01 3.57 -0.69
C THR A 133 -13.73 2.84 -0.28
N ASN A 134 -13.72 2.15 0.87
CA ASN A 134 -12.62 1.28 1.25
C ASN A 134 -12.41 0.17 0.21
N PHE A 135 -11.21 -0.44 0.20
CA PHE A 135 -10.91 -1.49 -0.76
C PHE A 135 -11.92 -2.65 -0.63
N PRO A 136 -12.53 -3.10 -1.75
CA PRO A 136 -13.66 -4.05 -1.67
C PRO A 136 -13.36 -5.34 -0.89
N THR A 137 -12.14 -5.88 -1.00
CA THR A 137 -11.76 -7.10 -0.27
C THR A 137 -11.82 -6.91 1.24
N ASP A 138 -11.45 -5.73 1.75
CA ASP A 138 -11.50 -5.43 3.18
C ASP A 138 -12.95 -5.46 3.67
N LEU A 139 -13.85 -4.88 2.89
CA LEU A 139 -15.29 -4.88 3.19
C LEU A 139 -15.89 -6.29 3.11
N TYR A 140 -15.49 -7.12 2.12
CA TYR A 140 -15.96 -8.50 2.01
C TYR A 140 -15.55 -9.35 3.21
N ILE A 141 -14.30 -9.23 3.67
CA ILE A 141 -13.80 -9.94 4.84
C ILE A 141 -14.51 -9.48 6.11
N ALA A 142 -14.67 -8.16 6.27
CA ALA A 142 -15.39 -7.60 7.41
C ALA A 142 -16.86 -8.06 7.44
N GLU A 143 -17.54 -8.05 6.30
CA GLU A 143 -18.93 -8.52 6.19
C GLU A 143 -19.06 -10.00 6.54
N ALA A 144 -18.14 -10.84 6.04
CA ALA A 144 -18.14 -12.27 6.32
C ALA A 144 -17.96 -12.54 7.82
N LEU A 145 -16.99 -11.87 8.47
CA LEU A 145 -16.76 -11.98 9.91
C LEU A 145 -17.93 -11.44 10.74
N CYS A 146 -18.57 -10.36 10.30
CA CYS A 146 -19.78 -9.84 10.94
C CYS A 146 -20.90 -10.88 10.95
N LYS A 147 -21.17 -11.51 9.80
CA LYS A 147 -22.20 -12.58 9.69
C LYS A 147 -21.89 -13.78 10.58
N GLU A 148 -20.63 -14.19 10.66
CA GLU A 148 -20.21 -15.34 11.48
C GLU A 148 -20.33 -15.06 12.98
N ARG A 149 -19.98 -13.83 13.43
CA ARG A 149 -19.78 -13.51 14.84
C ARG A 149 -20.87 -12.64 15.48
N GLY A 150 -21.93 -12.32 14.74
CA GLY A 150 -23.04 -11.51 15.23
C GLY A 150 -22.68 -10.03 15.42
N PHE A 151 -21.80 -9.50 14.56
CA PHE A 151 -21.53 -8.07 14.40
C PHE A 151 -22.28 -7.52 13.17
N SER A 152 -22.23 -6.21 12.99
CA SER A 152 -22.73 -5.53 11.79
C SER A 152 -21.64 -4.66 11.18
N LEU A 153 -21.62 -4.58 9.85
CA LEU A 153 -20.74 -3.66 9.11
C LEU A 153 -21.53 -2.40 8.77
N LYS A 154 -21.03 -1.25 9.25
CA LYS A 154 -21.57 0.07 8.92
C LYS A 154 -20.62 0.80 8.00
N LEU A 155 -21.10 1.15 6.80
CA LEU A 155 -20.33 1.87 5.79
C LEU A 155 -20.86 3.30 5.69
N VAL A 156 -19.95 4.27 5.68
CA VAL A 156 -20.27 5.70 5.58
C VAL A 156 -19.30 6.39 4.61
N GLU A 157 -19.69 7.56 4.12
CA GLU A 157 -18.77 8.42 3.38
C GLU A 157 -17.65 8.93 4.30
N ALA A 158 -16.50 9.29 3.73
CA ALA A 158 -15.32 9.71 4.50
C ALA A 158 -15.62 10.87 5.45
N GLU A 159 -16.40 11.85 5.01
CA GLU A 159 -16.79 13.03 5.79
C GLU A 159 -17.68 12.69 6.99
N ALA A 160 -18.39 11.57 6.92
CA ALA A 160 -19.27 11.12 8.00
C ALA A 160 -18.58 10.21 9.02
N LEU A 161 -17.33 9.79 8.81
CA LEU A 161 -16.63 8.87 9.71
C LEU A 161 -16.58 9.34 11.15
N GLN A 162 -16.25 10.63 11.39
CA GLN A 162 -16.16 11.18 12.74
C GLN A 162 -17.52 11.17 13.46
N THR A 163 -18.60 11.53 12.76
CA THR A 163 -19.95 11.55 13.35
C THR A 163 -20.54 10.16 13.49
N ALA A 164 -20.10 9.20 12.69
CA ALA A 164 -20.54 7.81 12.75
C ALA A 164 -19.86 6.98 13.84
N LEU A 165 -18.75 7.46 14.42
CA LEU A 165 -18.06 6.86 15.55
C LEU A 165 -18.89 7.06 16.82
N GLN A 166 -19.72 6.06 17.15
CA GLN A 166 -20.63 6.07 18.31
C GLN A 166 -20.23 4.96 19.29
N GLN A 167 -20.91 4.92 20.43
CA GLN A 167 -20.62 3.99 21.54
C GLN A 167 -20.82 2.50 21.17
N ASP A 168 -21.56 2.19 20.11
CA ASP A 168 -21.79 0.83 19.61
C ASP A 168 -20.68 0.29 18.71
N VAL A 169 -19.74 1.17 18.30
CA VAL A 169 -18.62 0.79 17.44
C VAL A 169 -17.58 -0.01 18.23
N ALA A 170 -17.33 -1.23 17.80
CA ALA A 170 -16.30 -2.14 18.34
C ALA A 170 -14.94 -1.94 17.66
N VAL A 171 -14.96 -1.77 16.33
CA VAL A 171 -13.75 -1.65 15.50
C VAL A 171 -13.97 -0.57 14.44
N LEU A 172 -13.00 0.32 14.32
CA LEU A 172 -12.83 1.22 13.17
C LEU A 172 -11.82 0.60 12.22
N MET A 173 -12.26 0.17 11.02
CA MET A 173 -11.41 -0.43 10.00
C MET A 173 -11.28 0.52 8.81
N LEU A 174 -10.07 1.00 8.54
CA LEU A 174 -9.82 2.02 7.52
C LEU A 174 -8.57 1.71 6.69
N THR A 175 -8.61 2.11 5.42
CA THR A 175 -7.40 2.26 4.60
C THR A 175 -6.81 3.64 4.84
N HIS A 176 -5.49 3.72 5.14
CA HIS A 176 -4.83 4.99 5.45
C HIS A 176 -4.79 5.93 4.24
N VAL A 177 -4.50 5.39 3.06
CA VAL A 177 -4.57 6.13 1.79
C VAL A 177 -5.56 5.44 0.87
N ASN A 178 -6.63 6.13 0.52
CA ASN A 178 -7.70 5.60 -0.33
C ASN A 178 -7.16 5.24 -1.73
N TYR A 179 -7.42 4.02 -2.17
CA TYR A 179 -6.88 3.49 -3.43
C TYR A 179 -7.45 4.14 -4.69
N ARG A 180 -8.66 4.73 -4.60
CA ARG A 180 -9.30 5.43 -5.71
C ARG A 180 -8.79 6.86 -5.86
N THR A 181 -8.92 7.64 -4.79
CA THR A 181 -8.68 9.09 -4.82
C THR A 181 -7.26 9.47 -4.40
N GLY A 182 -6.55 8.61 -3.67
CA GLY A 182 -5.30 8.97 -3.03
C GLY A 182 -5.47 9.86 -1.80
N ALA A 183 -6.71 10.08 -1.35
CA ALA A 183 -6.98 10.81 -0.10
C ALA A 183 -6.36 10.07 1.09
N MET A 184 -5.72 10.81 1.99
CA MET A 184 -5.01 10.29 3.15
C MET A 184 -5.69 10.76 4.43
N LEU A 185 -6.01 9.81 5.31
CA LEU A 185 -6.60 10.10 6.62
C LEU A 185 -5.51 10.46 7.65
N ASN A 186 -5.84 11.33 8.59
CA ASN A 186 -5.00 11.56 9.75
C ASN A 186 -5.13 10.38 10.73
N MET A 187 -4.19 9.42 10.64
CA MET A 187 -4.21 8.19 11.43
C MET A 187 -4.27 8.47 12.93
N LYS A 188 -3.43 9.38 13.42
CA LYS A 188 -3.36 9.70 14.85
C LYS A 188 -4.68 10.28 15.37
N ALA A 189 -5.27 11.20 14.64
CA ALA A 189 -6.55 11.82 15.03
C ALA A 189 -7.70 10.80 14.99
N MET A 190 -7.78 9.99 13.93
CA MET A 190 -8.83 8.97 13.79
C MET A 190 -8.68 7.85 14.83
N THR A 191 -7.45 7.43 15.14
CA THR A 191 -7.19 6.45 16.22
C THR A 191 -7.62 7.02 17.58
N ALA A 192 -7.24 8.25 17.89
CA ALA A 192 -7.64 8.89 19.15
C ALA A 192 -9.16 9.02 19.28
N LEU A 193 -9.83 9.34 18.19
CA LEU A 193 -11.29 9.42 18.16
C LEU A 193 -11.94 8.03 18.37
N ALA A 194 -11.43 6.98 17.72
CA ALA A 194 -11.90 5.61 17.94
C ALA A 194 -11.73 5.20 19.42
N HIS A 195 -10.56 5.46 20.00
CA HIS A 195 -10.29 5.15 21.40
C HIS A 195 -11.18 5.94 22.36
N SER A 196 -11.58 7.17 22.02
CA SER A 196 -12.49 7.97 22.88
C SER A 196 -13.87 7.35 23.06
N VAL A 197 -14.29 6.51 22.11
CA VAL A 197 -15.53 5.72 22.21
C VAL A 197 -15.25 4.25 22.58
N GLY A 198 -14.00 3.87 22.87
CA GLY A 198 -13.61 2.51 23.23
C GLY A 198 -13.59 1.53 22.05
N ALA A 199 -13.47 2.03 20.83
CA ALA A 199 -13.31 1.20 19.63
C ALA A 199 -11.83 0.92 19.36
N LEU A 200 -11.51 -0.27 18.85
CA LEU A 200 -10.19 -0.63 18.34
C LEU A 200 -10.02 -0.16 16.89
N THR A 201 -8.78 0.03 16.45
CA THR A 201 -8.46 0.41 15.07
C THR A 201 -7.78 -0.72 14.30
N VAL A 202 -8.16 -0.91 13.03
CA VAL A 202 -7.49 -1.78 12.06
C VAL A 202 -7.17 -0.93 10.82
N TRP A 203 -5.87 -0.78 10.51
CA TRP A 203 -5.40 0.03 9.41
C TRP A 203 -4.86 -0.82 8.25
N ASP A 204 -5.35 -0.58 7.03
CA ASP A 204 -4.71 -1.07 5.81
C ASP A 204 -3.71 -0.02 5.31
N LEU A 205 -2.45 -0.43 5.18
CA LEU A 205 -1.32 0.38 4.74
C LEU A 205 -0.88 0.08 3.30
N ALA A 206 -1.69 -0.62 2.51
CA ALA A 206 -1.31 -1.08 1.17
C ALA A 206 -0.90 0.06 0.21
N HIS A 207 -1.41 1.29 0.42
CA HIS A 207 -1.05 2.48 -0.33
C HIS A 207 -0.21 3.50 0.48
N SER A 208 0.22 3.13 1.69
CA SER A 208 0.97 4.01 2.60
C SER A 208 2.40 3.54 2.82
N ALA A 209 2.59 2.24 3.12
CA ALA A 209 3.91 1.69 3.43
C ALA A 209 4.87 1.87 2.26
N GLY A 210 5.96 2.59 2.49
CA GLY A 210 6.94 2.95 1.46
C GLY A 210 6.56 4.15 0.57
N ALA A 211 5.35 4.70 0.72
CA ALA A 211 4.87 5.85 -0.06
C ALA A 211 4.81 7.14 0.76
N VAL A 212 4.33 7.03 2.00
CA VAL A 212 4.19 8.16 2.94
C VAL A 212 4.73 7.77 4.31
N PRO A 213 5.17 8.74 5.12
CA PRO A 213 5.53 8.48 6.50
C PRO A 213 4.34 7.91 7.28
N VAL A 214 4.59 6.80 7.97
CA VAL A 214 3.64 6.16 8.88
C VAL A 214 4.33 6.00 10.23
N ASP A 215 3.64 6.26 11.31
CA ASP A 215 4.11 5.99 12.68
C ASP A 215 3.01 5.34 13.50
N LEU A 216 2.97 4.02 13.48
CA LEU A 216 1.96 3.22 14.17
C LEU A 216 2.04 3.38 15.68
N ASN A 217 3.26 3.45 16.23
CA ASN A 217 3.46 3.60 17.66
C ASN A 217 3.06 4.98 18.17
N ASP A 218 3.46 6.07 17.49
CA ASP A 218 3.04 7.43 17.87
C ASP A 218 1.53 7.65 17.66
N SER A 219 0.97 7.04 16.60
CA SER A 219 -0.48 7.10 16.35
C SER A 219 -1.29 6.23 17.32
N GLN A 220 -0.64 5.41 18.14
CA GLN A 220 -1.29 4.46 19.06
C GLN A 220 -2.28 3.52 18.35
N ALA A 221 -2.01 3.20 17.07
CA ALA A 221 -2.82 2.25 16.32
C ALA A 221 -2.88 0.89 17.05
N ASP A 222 -3.90 0.09 16.80
CA ASP A 222 -4.04 -1.20 17.48
C ASP A 222 -3.60 -2.36 16.58
N PHE A 223 -3.99 -2.34 15.30
CA PHE A 223 -3.65 -3.34 14.30
C PHE A 223 -3.37 -2.67 12.95
N ALA A 224 -2.43 -3.24 12.19
CA ALA A 224 -2.18 -2.81 10.82
C ALA A 224 -1.79 -4.00 9.93
N VAL A 225 -2.17 -3.91 8.66
CA VAL A 225 -1.76 -4.81 7.58
C VAL A 225 -1.32 -3.99 6.37
N GLY A 226 -0.60 -4.61 5.44
CA GLY A 226 -0.27 -3.98 4.17
C GLY A 226 0.36 -4.99 3.21
N CYS A 227 0.58 -4.63 1.96
CA CYS A 227 1.10 -5.53 0.94
C CYS A 227 2.57 -5.25 0.62
N GLY A 228 3.30 -6.29 0.15
CA GLY A 228 4.70 -6.18 -0.22
C GLY A 228 4.95 -5.83 -1.69
N TYR A 229 3.94 -5.95 -2.58
CA TYR A 229 4.15 -5.90 -4.03
C TYR A 229 3.96 -4.52 -4.68
N LYS A 230 3.37 -3.55 -3.98
CA LYS A 230 3.15 -2.19 -4.47
C LYS A 230 4.39 -1.31 -4.22
N TYR A 231 4.26 -0.27 -3.40
CA TYR A 231 5.35 0.67 -3.10
C TYR A 231 6.58 0.02 -2.44
N LEU A 232 6.43 -1.16 -1.82
CA LEU A 232 7.57 -1.92 -1.28
C LEU A 232 8.35 -2.70 -2.34
N ASN A 233 7.90 -2.73 -3.60
CA ASN A 233 8.60 -3.28 -4.77
C ASN A 233 8.99 -4.77 -4.69
N GLY A 234 8.33 -5.56 -3.84
CA GLY A 234 8.65 -6.98 -3.61
C GLY A 234 8.30 -7.92 -4.76
N GLY A 235 7.70 -7.40 -5.84
CA GLY A 235 7.31 -8.17 -7.02
C GLY A 235 5.94 -8.83 -6.91
N PRO A 236 5.46 -9.44 -8.01
CA PRO A 236 4.12 -10.02 -8.08
C PRO A 236 3.97 -11.15 -7.07
N GLY A 237 2.89 -11.07 -6.25
CA GLY A 237 2.64 -12.05 -5.20
C GLY A 237 3.57 -11.96 -3.99
N ALA A 238 4.32 -10.87 -3.83
CA ALA A 238 5.12 -10.65 -2.64
C ALA A 238 4.28 -10.75 -1.36
N PRO A 239 4.81 -11.35 -0.28
CA PRO A 239 4.10 -11.45 0.98
C PRO A 239 3.66 -10.08 1.49
N ALA A 240 2.51 -10.09 2.15
CA ALA A 240 2.01 -8.98 2.94
C ALA A 240 2.71 -8.92 4.31
N PHE A 241 2.30 -7.99 5.14
CA PHE A 241 2.81 -7.89 6.51
C PHE A 241 1.69 -7.63 7.51
N VAL A 242 1.99 -7.97 8.76
CA VAL A 242 1.12 -7.75 9.93
C VAL A 242 1.91 -7.00 11.00
N TRP A 243 1.28 -5.99 11.57
CA TRP A 243 1.68 -5.37 12.82
C TRP A 243 0.52 -5.42 13.82
N VAL A 244 0.83 -5.72 15.05
CA VAL A 244 -0.12 -5.69 16.17
C VAL A 244 0.52 -4.93 17.32
N HIS A 245 -0.20 -3.98 17.88
CA HIS A 245 0.31 -3.21 19.02
C HIS A 245 0.71 -4.16 20.16
N PRO A 246 1.88 -4.00 20.79
CA PRO A 246 2.40 -4.93 21.81
C PRO A 246 1.42 -5.25 22.95
N LYS A 247 0.57 -4.28 23.33
CA LYS A 247 -0.47 -4.49 24.37
C LYS A 247 -1.51 -5.56 24.02
N TYR A 248 -1.67 -5.87 22.72
CA TYR A 248 -2.67 -6.83 22.24
C TYR A 248 -2.06 -8.12 21.67
N THR A 249 -0.77 -8.11 21.33
CA THR A 249 -0.14 -9.20 20.61
C THR A 249 -0.36 -10.55 21.27
N ASP A 250 -0.28 -10.63 22.61
CA ASP A 250 -0.43 -11.87 23.35
C ASP A 250 -1.84 -12.12 23.92
N ARG A 251 -2.80 -11.19 23.68
CA ARG A 251 -4.16 -11.31 24.22
C ARG A 251 -5.03 -12.30 23.47
N TYR A 252 -4.71 -12.57 22.21
CA TYR A 252 -5.51 -13.44 21.37
C TYR A 252 -4.62 -14.21 20.40
N TRP A 253 -4.95 -15.45 20.11
CA TRP A 253 -4.38 -16.14 18.97
C TRP A 253 -5.33 -16.05 17.77
N GLN A 254 -4.80 -15.80 16.58
CA GLN A 254 -5.59 -15.69 15.36
C GLN A 254 -6.11 -17.08 14.91
N PRO A 255 -7.28 -17.16 14.22
CA PRO A 255 -7.95 -18.44 13.99
C PRO A 255 -7.24 -19.38 13.01
N LEU A 256 -6.35 -18.88 12.15
CA LEU A 256 -5.53 -19.68 11.25
C LEU A 256 -4.28 -20.20 11.97
N SER A 257 -4.49 -20.87 13.09
CA SER A 257 -3.43 -21.47 13.92
C SER A 257 -2.64 -22.47 13.10
N GLY A 258 -1.35 -22.24 12.97
CA GLY A 258 -0.47 -23.09 12.18
C GLY A 258 0.86 -23.35 12.86
N TRP A 259 1.61 -24.33 12.35
CA TRP A 259 2.83 -24.79 12.99
C TRP A 259 3.89 -23.71 13.14
N TRP A 260 3.97 -22.73 12.20
CA TRP A 260 4.95 -21.66 12.27
C TRP A 260 4.61 -20.57 13.29
N GLY A 261 3.32 -20.47 13.66
CA GLY A 261 2.86 -19.61 14.76
C GLY A 261 2.90 -20.31 16.14
N HIS A 262 3.38 -21.54 16.20
CA HIS A 262 3.46 -22.33 17.44
C HIS A 262 4.69 -21.97 18.27
N ALA A 263 4.57 -21.98 19.60
CA ALA A 263 5.66 -21.67 20.52
C ALA A 263 6.86 -22.64 20.43
N ALA A 264 6.59 -23.90 20.04
CA ALA A 264 7.58 -24.95 19.85
C ALA A 264 7.25 -25.74 18.56
N PRO A 265 7.49 -25.15 17.36
CA PRO A 265 6.98 -25.66 16.10
C PRO A 265 7.53 -27.05 15.72
N PHE A 266 8.69 -27.46 16.25
CA PHE A 266 9.34 -28.74 15.96
C PHE A 266 9.03 -29.85 16.97
N GLU A 267 8.21 -29.59 17.99
CA GLU A 267 7.73 -30.62 18.90
C GLU A 267 6.59 -31.47 18.28
N PHE A 268 5.91 -30.91 17.25
CA PHE A 268 4.82 -31.55 16.51
C PHE A 268 3.73 -32.14 17.41
N THR A 269 3.43 -31.43 18.50
CA THR A 269 2.37 -31.86 19.44
C THR A 269 0.99 -31.53 18.87
N PRO A 270 -0.08 -32.27 19.24
CA PRO A 270 -1.44 -31.95 18.82
C PRO A 270 -1.98 -30.67 19.51
N ASP A 271 -1.40 -30.29 20.64
CA ASP A 271 -1.84 -29.15 21.44
C ASP A 271 -1.20 -27.87 20.94
N TYR A 272 -2.01 -26.97 20.37
CA TYR A 272 -1.52 -25.69 19.89
C TYR A 272 -1.23 -24.73 21.06
N LYS A 273 -0.01 -24.24 21.09
CA LYS A 273 0.41 -23.13 21.95
C LYS A 273 0.89 -21.97 21.07
N PRO A 274 0.21 -20.81 21.04
CA PRO A 274 0.65 -19.69 20.25
C PRO A 274 2.03 -19.21 20.72
N ALA A 275 2.90 -18.89 19.76
CA ALA A 275 4.17 -18.22 20.05
C ALA A 275 3.91 -16.87 20.73
N SER A 276 4.90 -16.34 21.43
CA SER A 276 4.83 -14.98 21.98
C SER A 276 5.07 -13.95 20.88
N GLY A 277 4.53 -12.76 21.07
CA GLY A 277 4.73 -11.63 20.16
C GLY A 277 4.10 -11.85 18.78
N ILE A 278 4.60 -11.11 17.80
CA ILE A 278 4.02 -11.07 16.44
C ILE A 278 4.13 -12.42 15.70
N THR A 279 5.04 -13.29 16.08
CA THR A 279 5.26 -14.58 15.44
C THR A 279 4.00 -15.46 15.41
N ARG A 280 3.10 -15.34 16.42
CA ARG A 280 1.81 -16.07 16.45
C ARG A 280 0.86 -15.74 15.30
N TYR A 281 1.12 -14.65 14.57
CA TYR A 281 0.34 -14.28 13.38
C TYR A 281 0.80 -14.99 12.11
N GLN A 282 1.80 -15.85 12.18
CA GLN A 282 2.15 -16.77 11.10
C GLN A 282 1.26 -18.01 11.13
N CYS A 283 1.02 -18.61 9.96
CA CYS A 283 0.24 -19.84 9.80
C CYS A 283 1.15 -21.00 9.41
N GLY A 284 1.19 -21.32 8.13
CA GLY A 284 2.01 -22.37 7.54
C GLY A 284 3.35 -21.86 7.05
N THR A 285 4.01 -22.71 6.24
CA THR A 285 5.29 -22.41 5.59
C THR A 285 5.16 -21.20 4.69
N GLN A 286 6.03 -20.22 4.90
CA GLN A 286 6.02 -18.98 4.15
C GLN A 286 6.64 -19.13 2.75
N PRO A 287 6.27 -18.31 1.76
CA PRO A 287 6.78 -18.38 0.40
C PRO A 287 8.20 -17.79 0.31
N ILE A 288 9.22 -18.61 0.58
CA ILE A 288 10.62 -18.19 0.75
C ILE A 288 11.17 -17.43 -0.46
N LEU A 289 10.87 -17.87 -1.69
CA LEU A 289 11.37 -17.19 -2.90
C LEU A 289 10.84 -15.77 -3.02
N SER A 290 9.55 -15.57 -2.72
CA SER A 290 8.92 -14.24 -2.71
C SER A 290 9.40 -13.39 -1.54
N LEU A 291 9.66 -13.99 -0.37
CA LEU A 291 10.29 -13.31 0.77
C LEU A 291 11.69 -12.82 0.43
N ALA A 292 12.51 -13.65 -0.26
CA ALA A 292 13.84 -13.26 -0.69
C ALA A 292 13.80 -12.08 -1.69
N ALA A 293 12.80 -12.05 -2.56
CA ALA A 293 12.58 -10.91 -3.46
C ALA A 293 12.20 -9.64 -2.69
N LEU A 294 11.25 -9.74 -1.76
CA LEU A 294 10.81 -8.61 -0.92
C LEU A 294 11.93 -8.10 -0.01
N ASP A 295 12.71 -9.01 0.59
CA ASP A 295 13.85 -8.65 1.42
C ASP A 295 14.84 -7.75 0.69
N THR A 296 15.17 -8.13 -0.55
CA THR A 296 16.07 -7.35 -1.42
C THR A 296 15.45 -6.01 -1.85
N ALA A 297 14.15 -5.99 -2.11
CA ALA A 297 13.46 -4.77 -2.51
C ALA A 297 13.48 -3.71 -1.40
N LEU A 298 13.40 -4.15 -0.15
CA LEU A 298 13.45 -3.26 1.01
C LEU A 298 14.83 -2.60 1.22
N ASP A 299 15.91 -3.16 0.65
CA ASP A 299 17.24 -2.54 0.72
C ASP A 299 17.28 -1.16 0.04
N ALA A 300 16.42 -0.90 -0.94
CA ALA A 300 16.31 0.42 -1.55
C ALA A 300 15.86 1.51 -0.53
N PHE A 301 15.06 1.14 0.46
CA PHE A 301 14.68 2.04 1.54
C PHE A 301 15.81 2.27 2.55
N LEU A 302 16.64 1.24 2.81
CA LEU A 302 17.85 1.39 3.62
C LEU A 302 18.85 2.34 2.95
N GLU A 303 18.97 2.33 1.62
CA GLU A 303 19.74 3.33 0.88
C GLU A 303 19.09 4.72 0.98
N ALA A 304 17.75 4.79 0.89
CA ALA A 304 17.04 6.06 1.05
C ALA A 304 17.22 6.66 2.46
N GLU A 305 17.36 5.85 3.51
CA GLU A 305 17.65 6.34 4.88
C GLU A 305 18.90 7.20 4.94
N LYS A 306 19.96 6.84 4.18
CA LYS A 306 21.20 7.61 4.10
C LYS A 306 21.00 9.01 3.46
N LEU A 307 19.87 9.18 2.76
CA LEU A 307 19.50 10.41 2.05
C LEU A 307 18.32 11.16 2.71
N GLY A 308 18.00 10.81 3.95
CA GLY A 308 16.93 11.43 4.74
C GLY A 308 15.63 10.63 4.84
N GLY A 309 15.64 9.37 4.40
CA GLY A 309 14.61 8.36 4.68
C GLY A 309 13.22 8.74 4.16
N MET A 310 12.20 8.22 4.83
CA MET A 310 10.80 8.45 4.46
C MET A 310 10.41 9.94 4.39
N GLN A 311 11.06 10.81 5.16
CA GLN A 311 10.80 12.25 5.08
C GLN A 311 11.32 12.86 3.77
N ALA A 312 12.47 12.42 3.27
CA ALA A 312 12.99 12.86 1.96
C ALA A 312 12.13 12.29 0.82
N LEU A 313 11.75 11.01 0.89
CA LEU A 313 10.81 10.39 -0.05
C LEU A 313 9.47 11.13 -0.09
N ARG A 314 8.94 11.52 1.09
CA ARG A 314 7.69 12.30 1.17
C ARG A 314 7.80 13.66 0.49
N ARG A 315 8.88 14.40 0.74
CA ARG A 315 9.10 15.69 0.07
C ARG A 315 9.10 15.55 -1.45
N LYS A 316 9.82 14.55 -1.98
CA LYS A 316 9.83 14.27 -3.42
C LYS A 316 8.45 13.84 -3.93
N SER A 317 7.75 12.97 -3.22
CA SER A 317 6.38 12.56 -3.56
C SER A 317 5.43 13.76 -3.68
N LEU A 318 5.47 14.68 -2.72
CA LEU A 318 4.65 15.90 -2.76
C LEU A 318 5.04 16.82 -3.93
N ALA A 319 6.33 16.93 -4.22
CA ALA A 319 6.80 17.69 -5.37
C ALA A 319 6.34 17.08 -6.70
N LEU A 320 6.44 15.76 -6.87
CA LEU A 320 5.97 15.04 -8.07
C LEU A 320 4.46 15.15 -8.24
N THR A 321 3.69 14.91 -7.18
CA THR A 321 2.21 15.00 -7.21
C THR A 321 1.76 16.44 -7.45
N GLY A 322 2.40 17.42 -6.81
CA GLY A 322 2.13 18.83 -7.02
C GLY A 322 2.42 19.27 -8.46
N LEU A 323 3.55 18.83 -9.03
CA LEU A 323 3.89 19.11 -10.44
C LEU A 323 2.84 18.50 -11.39
N PHE A 324 2.45 17.24 -11.17
CA PHE A 324 1.43 16.59 -12.02
C PHE A 324 0.11 17.38 -12.01
N MET A 325 -0.39 17.73 -10.83
CA MET A 325 -1.62 18.51 -10.69
C MET A 325 -1.50 19.88 -11.35
N HIS A 326 -0.39 20.58 -11.14
CA HIS A 326 -0.14 21.88 -11.76
C HIS A 326 -0.15 21.80 -13.30
N LEU A 327 0.54 20.82 -13.87
CA LEU A 327 0.58 20.65 -15.34
C LEU A 327 -0.80 20.28 -15.91
N VAL A 328 -1.57 19.42 -15.24
CA VAL A 328 -2.95 19.11 -15.64
C VAL A 328 -3.82 20.36 -15.61
N GLN A 329 -3.77 21.14 -14.54
CA GLN A 329 -4.57 22.34 -14.39
C GLN A 329 -4.21 23.45 -15.40
N THR A 330 -2.94 23.54 -15.80
CA THR A 330 -2.47 24.59 -16.72
C THR A 330 -2.52 24.19 -18.19
N GLN A 331 -2.27 22.92 -18.51
CA GLN A 331 -2.10 22.48 -19.89
C GLN A 331 -3.31 21.70 -20.43
N LEU A 332 -4.16 21.18 -19.56
CA LEU A 332 -5.36 20.43 -19.90
C LEU A 332 -6.65 21.15 -19.43
N ALA A 333 -6.54 22.44 -19.16
CA ALA A 333 -7.70 23.28 -18.83
C ALA A 333 -8.69 23.27 -20.00
N GLY A 334 -9.89 22.75 -19.81
CA GLY A 334 -10.88 22.62 -20.87
C GLY A 334 -11.05 21.24 -21.47
N ASP A 335 -10.15 20.28 -21.17
CA ASP A 335 -10.26 18.89 -21.64
C ASP A 335 -11.21 18.04 -20.76
N GLY A 336 -11.85 18.65 -19.78
CA GLY A 336 -12.89 18.02 -18.94
C GLY A 336 -12.34 17.10 -17.85
N PHE A 337 -11.08 17.30 -17.44
CA PHE A 337 -10.51 16.61 -16.30
C PHE A 337 -10.76 17.37 -14.99
N ASP A 338 -11.22 16.64 -13.97
CA ASP A 338 -11.21 17.08 -12.59
C ASP A 338 -10.20 16.24 -11.78
N ILE A 339 -9.59 16.86 -10.77
CA ILE A 339 -8.63 16.19 -9.89
C ILE A 339 -9.39 15.65 -8.68
N ALA A 340 -9.53 14.32 -8.57
CA ALA A 340 -10.18 13.66 -7.44
C ALA A 340 -9.28 13.56 -6.21
N THR A 341 -7.97 13.68 -6.38
CA THR A 341 -7.00 13.67 -5.27
C THR A 341 -7.04 15.01 -4.54
N PRO A 342 -7.05 15.03 -3.19
CA PRO A 342 -6.96 16.28 -2.44
C PRO A 342 -5.74 17.11 -2.81
N LEU A 343 -5.94 18.42 -2.94
CA LEU A 343 -4.88 19.36 -3.32
C LEU A 343 -3.91 19.65 -2.16
N GLU A 344 -4.39 19.53 -0.93
CA GLU A 344 -3.63 19.77 0.29
C GLU A 344 -2.59 18.66 0.51
N ASP A 345 -1.36 19.06 0.83
CA ASP A 345 -0.22 18.15 1.01
C ASP A 345 -0.47 17.08 2.08
N ASP A 346 -1.10 17.46 3.19
CA ASP A 346 -1.34 16.58 4.33
C ASP A 346 -2.53 15.61 4.12
N LEU A 347 -3.33 15.85 3.10
CA LEU A 347 -4.54 15.06 2.81
C LEU A 347 -4.38 14.11 1.63
N ARG A 348 -3.19 13.97 1.02
CA ARG A 348 -2.98 13.06 -0.10
C ARG A 348 -1.79 12.13 0.08
N GLY A 349 -1.87 10.97 -0.53
CA GLY A 349 -0.76 9.99 -0.65
C GLY A 349 0.21 10.32 -1.78
N SER A 350 0.77 9.28 -2.40
CA SER A 350 1.74 9.37 -3.51
C SER A 350 1.14 8.96 -4.86
N GLN A 351 -0.14 9.28 -5.07
CA GLN A 351 -0.84 9.05 -6.34
C GLN A 351 -1.68 10.26 -6.71
N ILE A 352 -1.96 10.40 -8.01
CA ILE A 352 -2.92 11.35 -8.56
C ILE A 352 -4.02 10.57 -9.26
N SER A 353 -5.24 10.98 -9.01
CA SER A 353 -6.44 10.42 -9.61
C SER A 353 -7.21 11.54 -10.31
N LEU A 354 -7.46 11.33 -11.60
CA LEU A 354 -8.25 12.24 -12.41
C LEU A 354 -9.61 11.58 -12.70
N THR A 355 -10.64 12.40 -12.77
CA THR A 355 -11.96 12.00 -13.26
C THR A 355 -12.28 12.72 -14.55
N ARG A 356 -13.15 12.11 -15.36
CA ARG A 356 -13.70 12.71 -16.58
C ARG A 356 -15.06 12.10 -16.83
N SER A 357 -15.98 12.88 -17.39
CA SER A 357 -17.36 12.45 -17.64
C SER A 357 -17.45 11.27 -18.62
N GLU A 358 -16.47 11.11 -19.51
CA GLU A 358 -16.44 10.04 -20.52
C GLU A 358 -15.02 9.65 -20.91
N GLY A 359 -14.83 8.45 -21.42
CA GLY A 359 -13.61 8.00 -22.09
C GLY A 359 -12.45 7.65 -21.16
N ALA A 360 -12.62 7.69 -19.84
CA ALA A 360 -11.53 7.46 -18.88
C ALA A 360 -10.73 6.18 -19.16
N TYR A 361 -11.40 5.06 -19.41
CA TYR A 361 -10.73 3.80 -19.75
C TYR A 361 -9.96 3.91 -21.08
N ALA A 362 -10.57 4.43 -22.12
CA ALA A 362 -9.96 4.53 -23.44
C ALA A 362 -8.75 5.49 -23.45
N ILE A 363 -8.80 6.57 -22.65
CA ILE A 363 -7.68 7.50 -22.47
C ILE A 363 -6.50 6.78 -21.81
N VAL A 364 -6.75 5.99 -20.73
CA VAL A 364 -5.69 5.20 -20.10
C VAL A 364 -5.08 4.21 -21.10
N GLN A 365 -5.89 3.53 -21.91
CA GLN A 365 -5.39 2.61 -22.95
C GLN A 365 -4.56 3.33 -24.02
N ALA A 366 -4.97 4.53 -24.45
CA ALA A 366 -4.20 5.34 -25.38
C ALA A 366 -2.85 5.80 -24.79
N MET A 367 -2.84 6.14 -23.48
CA MET A 367 -1.60 6.44 -22.75
C MET A 367 -0.66 5.21 -22.68
N ILE A 368 -1.20 4.05 -22.37
CA ILE A 368 -0.45 2.78 -22.33
C ILE A 368 0.16 2.46 -23.70
N ALA A 369 -0.58 2.67 -24.80
CA ALA A 369 -0.07 2.50 -26.17
C ALA A 369 1.11 3.44 -26.50
N ARG A 370 1.24 4.55 -25.76
CA ARG A 370 2.37 5.49 -25.81
C ARG A 370 3.47 5.19 -24.77
N ASN A 371 3.44 4.01 -24.16
CA ASN A 371 4.35 3.60 -23.08
C ASN A 371 4.28 4.48 -21.81
N VAL A 372 3.15 5.13 -21.56
CA VAL A 372 2.88 5.83 -20.30
C VAL A 372 1.90 4.97 -19.50
N ILE A 373 2.42 4.29 -18.49
CA ILE A 373 1.67 3.29 -17.74
C ILE A 373 1.05 3.94 -16.50
N GLY A 374 -0.25 4.08 -16.50
CA GLY A 374 -1.13 4.33 -15.39
C GLY A 374 -2.22 3.27 -15.37
N ASP A 375 -3.18 3.36 -14.48
CA ASP A 375 -4.27 2.42 -14.44
C ASP A 375 -5.67 3.08 -14.39
N PHE A 376 -6.68 2.26 -14.58
CA PHE A 376 -8.09 2.66 -14.59
C PHE A 376 -8.82 2.03 -13.40
N ARG A 377 -9.68 2.80 -12.74
CA ARG A 377 -10.63 2.28 -11.76
C ARG A 377 -12.06 2.65 -12.15
N ALA A 378 -12.85 1.62 -12.44
CA ALA A 378 -14.25 1.82 -12.80
C ALA A 378 -15.04 2.46 -11.67
N GLY A 379 -15.94 3.35 -12.02
CA GLY A 379 -17.00 3.83 -11.14
C GLY A 379 -18.08 2.77 -10.93
N ASP A 380 -19.05 3.11 -10.11
CA ASP A 380 -20.21 2.24 -9.82
C ASP A 380 -21.43 2.54 -10.73
N GLY A 381 -21.26 3.49 -11.65
CA GLY A 381 -22.33 3.98 -12.52
C GLY A 381 -23.40 4.83 -11.81
N LYS A 382 -23.14 5.24 -10.56
CA LYS A 382 -24.08 6.04 -9.74
C LYS A 382 -23.39 7.26 -9.14
N SER A 383 -22.67 7.07 -8.05
CA SER A 383 -22.02 8.13 -7.27
C SER A 383 -20.50 8.16 -7.44
N GLN A 384 -19.90 7.02 -7.75
CA GLN A 384 -18.46 6.91 -7.91
C GLN A 384 -18.07 7.04 -9.38
N PRO A 385 -17.29 8.07 -9.78
CA PRO A 385 -16.86 8.26 -11.16
C PRO A 385 -15.78 7.25 -11.56
N ASP A 386 -15.60 7.11 -12.88
CA ASP A 386 -14.42 6.46 -13.45
C ASP A 386 -13.16 7.29 -13.13
N ILE A 387 -12.05 6.60 -12.86
CA ILE A 387 -10.80 7.24 -12.47
C ILE A 387 -9.64 6.80 -13.37
N LEU A 388 -8.89 7.78 -13.88
CA LEU A 388 -7.53 7.60 -14.40
C LEU A 388 -6.58 7.78 -13.21
N ARG A 389 -5.75 6.78 -12.90
CA ARG A 389 -4.92 6.77 -11.71
C ARG A 389 -3.45 6.66 -12.04
N PHE A 390 -2.62 7.49 -11.40
CA PHE A 390 -1.18 7.57 -11.60
C PHE A 390 -0.46 7.53 -10.25
N GLY A 391 0.34 6.50 -10.03
CA GLY A 391 1.16 6.32 -8.83
C GLY A 391 2.57 6.87 -9.04
N LEU A 392 2.93 7.88 -8.24
CA LEU A 392 4.22 8.56 -8.37
C LEU A 392 5.17 8.09 -7.27
N THR A 393 5.94 7.05 -7.57
CA THR A 393 6.87 6.44 -6.60
C THR A 393 8.17 7.24 -6.52
N PRO A 394 8.47 7.90 -5.38
CA PRO A 394 9.63 8.80 -5.27
C PRO A 394 11.00 8.10 -5.39
N LEU A 395 11.05 6.77 -5.25
CA LEU A 395 12.27 5.99 -5.41
C LEU A 395 12.83 6.01 -6.84
N TYR A 396 11.95 6.07 -7.86
CA TYR A 396 12.38 5.95 -9.26
C TYR A 396 11.70 6.91 -10.25
N THR A 397 10.58 7.55 -9.88
CA THR A 397 9.93 8.53 -10.74
C THR A 397 10.73 9.85 -10.78
N ARG A 398 10.94 10.38 -11.97
CA ARG A 398 11.64 11.67 -12.21
C ARG A 398 10.62 12.77 -12.49
N PHE A 399 11.04 14.01 -12.35
CA PHE A 399 10.21 15.16 -12.73
C PHE A 399 9.96 15.21 -14.24
N VAL A 400 10.95 14.82 -15.06
CA VAL A 400 10.76 14.70 -16.52
C VAL A 400 9.75 13.60 -16.87
N ASP A 401 9.63 12.51 -16.09
CA ASP A 401 8.63 11.48 -16.33
C ASP A 401 7.21 12.05 -16.14
N VAL A 402 7.01 12.90 -15.14
CA VAL A 402 5.74 13.59 -14.90
C VAL A 402 5.43 14.56 -16.04
N TRP A 403 6.41 15.34 -16.47
CA TRP A 403 6.23 16.28 -17.58
C TRP A 403 5.82 15.55 -18.86
N TYR A 404 6.56 14.53 -19.27
CA TYR A 404 6.25 13.75 -20.47
C TYR A 404 4.89 13.05 -20.36
N ALA A 405 4.54 12.50 -19.19
CA ALA A 405 3.23 11.87 -19.01
C ALA A 405 2.09 12.85 -19.29
N VAL A 406 2.17 14.09 -18.80
CA VAL A 406 1.14 15.10 -19.06
C VAL A 406 1.18 15.57 -20.51
N GLN A 407 2.36 15.68 -21.16
CA GLN A 407 2.42 15.98 -22.60
C GLN A 407 1.73 14.89 -23.44
N HIS A 408 2.00 13.60 -23.13
CA HIS A 408 1.32 12.51 -23.82
C HIS A 408 -0.19 12.52 -23.57
N LEU A 409 -0.63 12.81 -22.35
CA LEU A 409 -2.07 12.96 -22.06
C LEU A 409 -2.68 14.10 -22.88
N LYS A 410 -1.99 15.25 -23.00
CA LYS A 410 -2.42 16.34 -23.83
C LYS A 410 -2.52 15.95 -25.32
N GLU A 411 -1.52 15.28 -25.85
CA GLU A 411 -1.51 14.81 -27.24
C GLU A 411 -2.65 13.80 -27.51
N VAL A 412 -2.95 12.90 -26.57
CA VAL A 412 -4.09 11.96 -26.65
C VAL A 412 -5.40 12.73 -26.73
N MET A 413 -5.54 13.82 -25.99
CA MET A 413 -6.74 14.65 -26.01
C MET A 413 -6.82 15.48 -27.29
N ASP A 414 -5.75 16.18 -27.67
CA ASP A 414 -5.69 17.06 -28.86
C ASP A 414 -5.94 16.26 -30.15
N SER A 415 -5.41 15.04 -30.26
CA SER A 415 -5.59 14.18 -31.43
C SER A 415 -6.95 13.47 -31.48
N GLY A 416 -7.60 13.31 -30.34
CA GLY A 416 -8.82 12.51 -30.20
C GLY A 416 -8.62 11.01 -30.43
N GLU A 417 -7.38 10.50 -30.44
CA GLU A 417 -7.09 9.09 -30.73
C GLU A 417 -7.73 8.11 -29.74
N TRP A 418 -7.95 8.53 -28.48
CA TRP A 418 -8.65 7.72 -27.49
C TRP A 418 -10.05 7.28 -27.91
N GLN A 419 -10.68 7.98 -28.88
CA GLN A 419 -12.01 7.65 -29.43
C GLN A 419 -11.96 6.46 -30.40
N GLN A 420 -10.77 5.97 -30.77
CA GLN A 420 -10.67 4.82 -31.66
C GLN A 420 -11.24 3.56 -30.97
N PRO A 421 -12.05 2.73 -31.67
CA PRO A 421 -12.82 1.63 -31.06
C PRO A 421 -11.97 0.61 -30.29
N HIS A 422 -10.71 0.40 -30.69
CA HIS A 422 -9.85 -0.59 -30.04
C HIS A 422 -9.43 -0.17 -28.63
N PHE A 423 -9.36 1.13 -28.31
CA PHE A 423 -9.07 1.60 -26.96
C PHE A 423 -10.24 1.42 -25.97
N SER A 424 -11.46 1.21 -26.49
CA SER A 424 -12.63 0.93 -25.64
C SER A 424 -12.81 -0.56 -25.35
N GLN A 425 -12.01 -1.45 -25.94
CA GLN A 425 -12.05 -2.88 -25.67
C GLN A 425 -11.45 -3.19 -24.30
N LYS A 426 -12.32 -3.65 -23.38
CA LYS A 426 -11.88 -3.95 -22.00
C LYS A 426 -11.00 -5.19 -21.94
N ASN A 427 -9.83 -5.05 -21.40
CA ASN A 427 -8.94 -6.14 -20.97
C ASN A 427 -9.31 -6.60 -19.55
N THR A 428 -8.73 -7.74 -19.12
CA THR A 428 -8.92 -8.26 -17.75
C THR A 428 -8.29 -7.33 -16.71
N VAL A 429 -7.17 -6.72 -17.09
CA VAL A 429 -6.46 -5.66 -16.32
C VAL A 429 -6.12 -4.50 -17.24
N THR A 430 -5.90 -3.34 -16.68
CA THR A 430 -5.51 -2.14 -17.45
C THR A 430 -4.15 -2.29 -18.06
#